data_7708fef6792c768b6ed4e64d3210f066
#
_entry.id   7708fef6792c768b6ed4e64d3210f066
#
_cell.length_a   1.000
_cell.length_b   1.000
_cell.length_c   1.000
_cell.angle_alpha   90.00
_cell.angle_beta   90.00
_cell.angle_gamma   90.00
#
_symmetry.space_group_name_H-M   'P 1'
#
loop_
_entity.id
_entity.type
_entity.pdbx_description
1 polymer ?
#
loop_
_entity_poly.entity_id
_entity_poly.type
_entity_poly.pdbx_seq_one_letter_code
_entity_poly.pdbx_strand_id
1 'polypeptide(L)'
;MTDSIVIMAAGASSRMKKPTIDNSLSSEKVKEANTKSKALIEFGKKSIPFISYLLKNIIYSGFKNIYIVTSENDKHFIENFEDILKIDLSKSNIFFSTQYIPINRKKPLGTADAILQTMNQFPDLKSNLFCVCNGDNLYSKQALITIRKTKFKNALIAYDREGLEFSKQRISSFAIVKIDNENNLIDVIEKPSKQMINESKDSLGKIRVSMNLLKFDGKKSYIYFNNCNINKNRNEKEIPDVIKKMTGEGKINIKGILMSENVLDLTSKKDIAKVQKYIF
;
A
#
# COMPACT_ATOMS: atom_id res chain seq x y z
N MET A 1 3.71 -19.76 2.97
CA MET A 1 3.88 -18.64 3.92
C MET A 1 5.04 -17.79 3.40
N THR A 2 5.06 -16.48 3.64
CA THR A 2 6.19 -15.59 3.31
C THR A 2 6.62 -14.82 4.55
N ASP A 3 7.90 -14.50 4.65
CA ASP A 3 8.46 -13.73 5.78
C ASP A 3 8.86 -12.31 5.37
N SER A 4 8.71 -11.97 4.09
CA SER A 4 9.11 -10.67 3.53
C SER A 4 7.91 -9.79 3.17
N ILE A 5 8.01 -8.49 3.49
CA ILE A 5 7.02 -7.47 3.09
C ILE A 5 7.72 -6.19 2.63
N VAL A 6 7.22 -5.61 1.53
CA VAL A 6 7.65 -4.31 0.99
C VAL A 6 6.60 -3.26 1.35
N ILE A 7 7.01 -2.19 2.02
CA ILE A 7 6.16 -1.06 2.41
C ILE A 7 6.48 0.12 1.49
N MET A 8 5.51 0.53 0.68
CA MET A 8 5.66 1.66 -0.24
C MET A 8 5.47 2.99 0.50
N ALA A 9 6.54 3.64 0.93
CA ALA A 9 6.52 4.89 1.68
C ALA A 9 7.14 6.10 0.94
N ALA A 10 7.74 5.92 -0.25
CA ALA A 10 8.38 6.95 -1.06
C ALA A 10 7.44 7.97 -1.73
N GLY A 11 6.13 7.88 -1.51
CA GLY A 11 5.13 8.73 -2.15
C GLY A 11 5.32 10.23 -1.85
N ALA A 12 5.18 11.09 -2.86
CA ALA A 12 5.42 12.55 -2.77
C ALA A 12 4.49 13.31 -1.80
N SER A 13 3.48 12.65 -1.22
CA SER A 13 2.51 13.23 -0.27
C SER A 13 1.79 14.49 -0.79
N SER A 14 1.67 14.66 -2.10
CA SER A 14 1.19 15.89 -2.74
C SER A 14 -0.24 16.28 -2.33
N ARG A 15 -1.13 15.33 -2.04
CA ARG A 15 -2.48 15.61 -1.52
C ARG A 15 -2.45 16.10 -0.08
N MET A 16 -1.54 15.58 0.76
CA MET A 16 -1.34 15.99 2.13
C MET A 16 -0.82 17.45 2.21
N LYS A 17 0.07 17.83 1.29
CA LYS A 17 0.71 19.15 1.24
C LYS A 17 -0.18 20.26 0.62
N LYS A 18 -1.36 19.93 0.07
CA LYS A 18 -2.29 20.96 -0.46
C LYS A 18 -2.80 21.87 0.66
N PRO A 19 -2.95 23.19 0.38
CA PRO A 19 -3.65 24.08 1.31
C PRO A 19 -5.03 23.54 1.67
N THR A 20 -5.41 23.70 2.92
CA THR A 20 -6.77 23.38 3.39
C THR A 20 -7.21 24.43 4.39
N ILE A 21 -8.50 24.79 4.38
CA ILE A 21 -9.15 25.59 5.38
C ILE A 21 -9.82 24.60 6.34
N ASP A 22 -9.01 23.85 7.09
CA ASP A 22 -9.52 22.90 8.08
C ASP A 22 -9.15 23.39 9.47
N ASN A 23 -10.10 24.04 10.14
CA ASN A 23 -9.92 24.59 11.48
C ASN A 23 -9.88 23.49 12.57
N SER A 24 -10.03 22.21 12.21
CA SER A 24 -9.98 21.10 13.16
C SER A 24 -8.55 20.67 13.54
N LEU A 25 -7.54 21.13 12.80
CA LEU A 25 -6.13 20.79 13.04
C LEU A 25 -5.39 21.96 13.69
N SER A 26 -4.53 21.67 14.67
CA SER A 26 -3.62 22.66 15.22
C SER A 26 -2.63 23.17 14.16
N SER A 27 -2.12 24.39 14.33
CA SER A 27 -1.11 24.98 13.44
C SER A 27 0.14 24.10 13.31
N GLU A 28 0.54 23.43 14.37
CA GLU A 28 1.67 22.48 14.40
C GLU A 28 1.40 21.28 13.51
N LYS A 29 0.20 20.70 13.57
CA LYS A 29 -0.20 19.55 12.72
C LYS A 29 -0.28 19.95 11.24
N VAL A 30 -0.73 21.14 10.95
CA VAL A 30 -0.74 21.68 9.59
C VAL A 30 0.69 21.85 9.07
N LYS A 31 1.61 22.39 9.89
CA LYS A 31 3.04 22.52 9.54
C LYS A 31 3.67 21.15 9.30
N GLU A 32 3.42 20.18 10.19
CA GLU A 32 3.91 18.81 10.05
C GLU A 32 3.42 18.16 8.76
N ALA A 33 2.12 18.25 8.44
CA ALA A 33 1.51 17.72 7.23
C ALA A 33 2.04 18.38 5.93
N ASN A 34 2.53 19.61 6.00
CA ASN A 34 3.12 20.31 4.85
C ASN A 34 4.58 19.93 4.60
N THR A 35 5.32 19.52 5.63
CA THR A 35 6.78 19.32 5.59
C THR A 35 7.18 17.85 5.57
N LYS A 36 6.54 17.00 6.37
CA LYS A 36 6.88 15.58 6.50
C LYS A 36 6.22 14.72 5.41
N SER A 37 6.80 13.54 5.18
CA SER A 37 6.10 12.43 4.51
C SER A 37 4.89 12.02 5.35
N LYS A 38 3.76 11.63 4.70
CA LYS A 38 2.54 11.19 5.42
C LYS A 38 2.81 10.04 6.39
N ALA A 39 3.70 9.12 6.04
CA ALA A 39 4.09 8.00 6.89
C ALA A 39 4.74 8.46 8.22
N LEU A 40 5.37 9.64 8.21
CA LEU A 40 6.07 10.22 9.36
C LEU A 40 5.25 11.26 10.13
N ILE A 41 3.98 11.49 9.79
CA ILE A 41 3.08 12.33 10.60
C ILE A 41 2.84 11.63 11.93
N GLU A 42 3.05 12.36 13.01
CA GLU A 42 3.00 11.84 14.37
C GLU A 42 1.59 11.88 14.96
N PHE A 43 1.28 10.89 15.82
CA PHE A 43 -0.01 10.75 16.49
C PHE A 43 0.18 10.47 17.99
N GLY A 44 -0.79 10.92 18.78
CA GLY A 44 -0.87 10.68 20.22
C GLY A 44 0.10 11.48 21.07
N LYS A 45 -0.08 11.33 22.40
CA LYS A 45 0.73 12.04 23.39
C LYS A 45 2.23 11.76 23.30
N LYS A 46 2.61 10.59 22.79
CA LYS A 46 4.02 10.16 22.62
C LYS A 46 4.60 10.55 21.26
N SER A 47 3.85 11.29 20.43
CA SER A 47 4.30 11.71 19.09
C SER A 47 4.91 10.53 18.29
N ILE A 48 4.11 9.46 18.12
CA ILE A 48 4.54 8.25 17.39
C ILE A 48 4.17 8.42 15.91
N PRO A 49 5.10 8.23 14.97
CA PRO A 49 4.83 8.30 13.54
C PRO A 49 3.78 7.27 13.08
N PHE A 50 2.98 7.63 12.07
CA PHE A 50 1.94 6.74 11.53
C PHE A 50 2.49 5.38 11.10
N ILE A 51 3.64 5.36 10.42
CA ILE A 51 4.28 4.13 9.96
C ILE A 51 4.62 3.18 11.13
N SER A 52 4.87 3.71 12.32
CA SER A 52 5.18 2.88 13.51
C SER A 52 4.00 2.01 13.92
N TYR A 53 2.76 2.48 13.76
CA TYR A 53 1.55 1.67 14.02
C TYR A 53 1.42 0.55 13.00
N LEU A 54 1.68 0.84 11.73
CA LEU A 54 1.72 -0.18 10.67
C LEU A 54 2.81 -1.23 10.93
N LEU A 55 4.02 -0.78 11.25
CA LEU A 55 5.16 -1.66 11.56
C LEU A 55 4.88 -2.56 12.76
N LYS A 56 4.26 -2.04 13.83
CA LYS A 56 3.82 -2.88 14.97
C LYS A 56 2.90 -4.01 14.53
N ASN A 57 1.93 -3.73 13.66
CA ASN A 57 1.02 -4.76 13.15
C ASN A 57 1.74 -5.76 12.25
N ILE A 58 2.68 -5.32 11.41
CA ILE A 58 3.50 -6.17 10.53
C ILE A 58 4.40 -7.11 11.37
N ILE A 59 5.12 -6.57 12.36
CA ILE A 59 5.99 -7.35 13.25
C ILE A 59 5.18 -8.37 14.05
N TYR A 60 4.05 -7.94 14.62
CA TYR A 60 3.12 -8.83 15.34
C TYR A 60 2.61 -9.96 14.43
N SER A 61 2.38 -9.69 13.15
CA SER A 61 1.91 -10.67 12.17
C SER A 61 3.00 -11.67 11.75
N GLY A 62 4.23 -11.50 12.25
CA GLY A 62 5.34 -12.45 12.13
C GLY A 62 6.19 -12.27 10.87
N PHE A 63 6.10 -11.15 10.18
CA PHE A 63 7.07 -10.82 9.12
C PHE A 63 8.47 -10.64 9.71
N LYS A 64 9.47 -11.20 9.03
CA LYS A 64 10.87 -11.18 9.47
C LYS A 64 11.72 -10.16 8.72
N ASN A 65 11.45 -9.98 7.44
CA ASN A 65 12.18 -9.06 6.58
C ASN A 65 11.23 -7.97 6.08
N ILE A 66 11.47 -6.74 6.50
CA ILE A 66 10.61 -5.58 6.20
C ILE A 66 11.43 -4.60 5.36
N TYR A 67 11.01 -4.39 4.12
CA TYR A 67 11.66 -3.48 3.17
C TYR A 67 10.84 -2.19 3.10
N ILE A 68 11.39 -1.08 3.56
CA ILE A 68 10.73 0.23 3.53
C ILE A 68 11.25 0.99 2.30
N VAL A 69 10.36 1.26 1.36
CA VAL A 69 10.71 2.05 0.18
C VAL A 69 10.65 3.52 0.55
N THR A 70 11.78 4.20 0.43
CA THR A 70 11.98 5.62 0.76
C THR A 70 12.34 6.43 -0.47
N SER A 71 12.25 7.74 -0.39
CA SER A 71 12.76 8.65 -1.42
C SER A 71 14.25 8.96 -1.19
N GLU A 72 14.91 9.50 -2.22
CA GLU A 72 16.31 9.96 -2.12
C GLU A 72 16.51 11.04 -1.05
N ASN A 73 15.43 11.72 -0.65
CA ASN A 73 15.47 12.81 0.34
C ASN A 73 15.24 12.32 1.78
N ASP A 74 15.01 11.05 2.00
CA ASP A 74 14.67 10.50 3.32
C ASP A 74 15.92 10.05 4.14
N LYS A 75 17.12 10.56 3.82
CA LYS A 75 18.37 10.18 4.49
C LYS A 75 18.30 10.31 6.02
N HIS A 76 17.80 11.45 6.52
CA HIS A 76 17.65 11.67 7.96
C HIS A 76 16.74 10.60 8.63
N PHE A 77 15.68 10.18 7.95
CA PHE A 77 14.82 9.11 8.46
C PHE A 77 15.56 7.77 8.50
N ILE A 78 16.33 7.45 7.45
CA ILE A 78 17.07 6.19 7.35
C ILE A 78 18.15 6.12 8.44
N GLU A 79 18.90 7.21 8.66
CA GLU A 79 20.00 7.27 9.63
C GLU A 79 19.52 7.23 11.10
N ASN A 80 18.30 7.67 11.38
CA ASN A 80 17.75 7.80 12.73
C ASN A 80 16.45 7.03 12.93
N PHE A 81 16.20 5.97 12.14
CA PHE A 81 14.89 5.32 12.09
C PHE A 81 14.45 4.68 13.41
N GLU A 82 15.38 4.12 14.18
CA GLU A 82 15.07 3.49 15.47
C GLU A 82 14.50 4.51 16.47
N ASP A 83 15.17 5.66 16.58
CA ASP A 83 14.74 6.75 17.45
C ASP A 83 13.43 7.39 16.98
N ILE A 84 13.27 7.54 15.65
CA ILE A 84 12.08 8.13 15.05
C ILE A 84 10.87 7.21 15.21
N LEU A 85 11.03 5.91 14.98
CA LEU A 85 9.92 4.96 15.03
C LEU A 85 9.39 4.70 16.45
N LYS A 86 10.25 4.79 17.46
CA LYS A 86 9.87 4.63 18.89
C LYS A 86 9.16 3.30 19.19
N ILE A 87 9.58 2.20 18.52
CA ILE A 87 9.02 0.86 18.68
C ILE A 87 10.11 -0.19 18.74
N ASP A 88 9.82 -1.34 19.35
CA ASP A 88 10.71 -2.49 19.36
C ASP A 88 10.76 -3.16 17.98
N LEU A 89 11.93 -3.17 17.37
CA LEU A 89 12.21 -3.76 16.06
C LEU A 89 12.96 -5.10 16.16
N SER A 90 13.30 -5.58 17.35
CA SER A 90 14.18 -6.75 17.60
C SER A 90 13.71 -8.06 16.95
N LYS A 91 12.43 -8.15 16.61
CA LYS A 91 11.83 -9.38 16.00
C LYS A 91 11.88 -9.41 14.48
N SER A 92 12.39 -8.36 13.84
CA SER A 92 12.40 -8.24 12.37
C SER A 92 13.61 -7.45 11.90
N ASN A 93 14.11 -7.83 10.72
CA ASN A 93 15.14 -7.08 10.02
C ASN A 93 14.49 -5.95 9.20
N ILE A 94 14.98 -4.74 9.35
CA ILE A 94 14.52 -3.58 8.59
C ILE A 94 15.54 -3.26 7.51
N PHE A 95 15.07 -3.15 6.27
CA PHE A 95 15.86 -2.78 5.10
C PHE A 95 15.25 -1.54 4.45
N PHE A 96 16.08 -0.64 3.97
CA PHE A 96 15.65 0.53 3.22
C PHE A 96 15.98 0.38 1.75
N SER A 97 14.97 0.59 0.91
CA SER A 97 15.10 0.63 -0.55
C SER A 97 14.83 2.06 -1.02
N THR A 98 15.73 2.62 -1.79
CA THR A 98 15.54 3.96 -2.35
C THR A 98 14.82 3.87 -3.69
N GLN A 99 13.68 4.55 -3.82
CA GLN A 99 13.06 4.78 -5.11
C GLN A 99 13.67 6.02 -5.77
N TYR A 100 14.53 5.82 -6.76
CA TYR A 100 15.17 6.87 -7.54
C TYR A 100 14.19 7.47 -8.54
N ILE A 101 14.23 8.80 -8.66
CA ILE A 101 13.43 9.53 -9.64
C ILE A 101 14.24 9.65 -10.93
N PRO A 102 13.73 9.23 -12.09
CA PRO A 102 14.43 9.43 -13.37
C PRO A 102 14.79 10.90 -13.63
N ILE A 103 15.96 11.15 -14.21
CA ILE A 103 16.54 12.51 -14.42
C ILE A 103 15.55 13.51 -15.04
N ASN A 104 14.71 13.04 -15.95
CA ASN A 104 13.74 13.90 -16.66
C ASN A 104 12.38 14.00 -15.94
N ARG A 105 12.29 13.63 -14.66
CA ARG A 105 11.04 13.65 -13.89
C ARG A 105 11.18 14.42 -12.58
N LYS A 106 10.06 14.97 -12.12
CA LYS A 106 9.97 15.64 -10.80
C LYS A 106 9.27 14.77 -9.75
N LYS A 107 8.78 13.59 -10.15
CA LYS A 107 8.03 12.66 -9.26
C LYS A 107 8.46 11.23 -9.52
N PRO A 108 8.34 10.35 -8.52
CA PRO A 108 8.57 8.92 -8.70
C PRO A 108 7.74 8.34 -9.86
N LEU A 109 8.24 7.26 -10.45
CA LEU A 109 7.64 6.66 -11.64
C LEU A 109 6.44 5.76 -11.32
N GLY A 110 6.04 5.66 -10.07
CA GLY A 110 4.83 4.94 -9.63
C GLY A 110 5.11 3.73 -8.75
N THR A 111 4.04 3.03 -8.37
CA THR A 111 4.09 1.94 -7.39
C THR A 111 4.74 0.66 -7.92
N ALA A 112 4.54 0.32 -9.19
CA ALA A 112 5.21 -0.83 -9.79
C ALA A 112 6.72 -0.59 -9.96
N ASP A 113 7.11 0.64 -10.25
CA ASP A 113 8.51 1.03 -10.32
C ASP A 113 9.19 0.95 -8.94
N ALA A 114 8.50 1.38 -7.89
CA ALA A 114 8.99 1.26 -6.52
C ALA A 114 9.32 -0.19 -6.16
N ILE A 115 8.42 -1.13 -6.48
CA ILE A 115 8.64 -2.56 -6.25
C ILE A 115 9.79 -3.09 -7.10
N LEU A 116 9.84 -2.73 -8.40
CA LEU A 116 10.93 -3.15 -9.29
C LEU A 116 12.29 -2.70 -8.78
N GLN A 117 12.42 -1.43 -8.37
CA GLN A 117 13.68 -0.90 -7.82
C GLN A 117 14.06 -1.61 -6.52
N THR A 118 13.08 -1.92 -5.66
CA THR A 118 13.32 -2.71 -4.44
C THR A 118 13.80 -4.13 -4.78
N MET A 119 13.17 -4.82 -5.73
CA MET A 119 13.61 -6.15 -6.18
C MET A 119 15.02 -6.11 -6.80
N ASN A 120 15.42 -5.01 -7.42
CA ASN A 120 16.77 -4.85 -7.97
C ASN A 120 17.82 -4.58 -6.89
N GLN A 121 17.49 -3.81 -5.86
CA GLN A 121 18.36 -3.55 -4.71
C GLN A 121 18.47 -4.76 -3.77
N PHE A 122 17.41 -5.58 -3.70
CA PHE A 122 17.33 -6.79 -2.87
C PHE A 122 16.94 -8.01 -3.72
N PRO A 123 17.92 -8.64 -4.40
CA PRO A 123 17.68 -9.73 -5.37
C PRO A 123 16.93 -10.93 -4.81
N ASP A 124 16.99 -11.18 -3.51
CA ASP A 124 16.25 -12.25 -2.85
C ASP A 124 14.73 -12.16 -3.09
N LEU A 125 14.21 -10.95 -3.23
CA LEU A 125 12.79 -10.72 -3.57
C LEU A 125 12.43 -11.24 -4.99
N LYS A 126 13.42 -11.36 -5.90
CA LYS A 126 13.20 -11.92 -7.25
C LYS A 126 12.97 -13.44 -7.23
N SER A 127 13.41 -14.11 -6.17
CA SER A 127 13.37 -15.58 -6.08
C SER A 127 12.35 -16.08 -5.07
N ASN A 128 11.92 -15.23 -4.13
CA ASN A 128 11.08 -15.59 -3.00
C ASN A 128 9.68 -14.99 -3.07
N LEU A 129 8.78 -15.51 -2.23
CA LEU A 129 7.47 -14.91 -2.00
C LEU A 129 7.62 -13.67 -1.14
N PHE A 130 6.92 -12.60 -1.48
CA PHE A 130 6.86 -11.39 -0.66
C PHE A 130 5.48 -10.75 -0.69
N CYS A 131 5.14 -10.02 0.38
CA CYS A 131 3.96 -9.16 0.41
C CYS A 131 4.31 -7.72 0.06
N VAL A 132 3.30 -6.95 -0.32
CA VAL A 132 3.40 -5.52 -0.59
C VAL A 132 2.26 -4.81 0.10
N CYS A 133 2.53 -3.64 0.69
CA CYS A 133 1.50 -2.77 1.23
C CYS A 133 1.87 -1.28 1.08
N ASN A 134 0.88 -0.41 1.22
CA ASN A 134 1.11 1.03 1.27
C ASN A 134 1.58 1.47 2.66
N GLY A 135 2.49 2.42 2.74
CA GLY A 135 2.98 3.00 3.99
C GLY A 135 2.03 4.03 4.63
N ASP A 136 0.96 4.41 3.94
CA ASP A 136 -0.07 5.34 4.40
C ASP A 136 -1.42 4.68 4.74
N ASN A 137 -1.47 3.34 4.72
CA ASN A 137 -2.60 2.55 5.17
C ASN A 137 -2.28 1.82 6.48
N LEU A 138 -3.22 1.77 7.40
CA LEU A 138 -3.10 0.96 8.61
C LEU A 138 -3.96 -0.31 8.48
N TYR A 139 -3.30 -1.39 8.09
CA TYR A 139 -3.93 -2.70 7.97
C TYR A 139 -4.04 -3.38 9.33
N SER A 140 -5.10 -4.16 9.53
CA SER A 140 -5.26 -4.97 10.73
C SER A 140 -4.22 -6.09 10.80
N LYS A 141 -3.94 -6.56 12.01
CA LYS A 141 -3.12 -7.76 12.23
C LYS A 141 -3.70 -8.97 11.50
N GLN A 142 -5.04 -9.08 11.48
CA GLN A 142 -5.73 -10.20 10.82
C GLN A 142 -5.50 -10.19 9.31
N ALA A 143 -5.61 -9.03 8.63
CA ALA A 143 -5.34 -8.91 7.20
C ALA A 143 -3.88 -9.29 6.87
N LEU A 144 -2.93 -8.79 7.66
CA LEU A 144 -1.51 -9.07 7.50
C LEU A 144 -1.17 -10.55 7.74
N ILE A 145 -1.74 -11.18 8.77
CA ILE A 145 -1.59 -12.63 9.02
C ILE A 145 -2.18 -13.44 7.88
N THR A 146 -3.35 -13.05 7.40
CA THR A 146 -4.07 -13.75 6.33
C THR A 146 -3.27 -13.73 5.02
N ILE A 147 -2.80 -12.56 4.57
CA ILE A 147 -2.01 -12.47 3.34
C ILE A 147 -0.65 -13.17 3.46
N ARG A 148 -0.01 -13.09 4.65
CA ARG A 148 1.26 -13.76 4.93
C ARG A 148 1.13 -15.27 4.85
N LYS A 149 0.10 -15.84 5.50
CA LYS A 149 -0.07 -17.29 5.69
C LYS A 149 -0.79 -17.99 4.54
N THR A 150 -1.46 -17.25 3.64
CA THR A 150 -2.19 -17.88 2.53
C THR A 150 -1.30 -18.84 1.74
N LYS A 151 -1.86 -19.99 1.34
CA LYS A 151 -1.20 -20.97 0.48
C LYS A 151 -0.97 -20.49 -0.95
N PHE A 152 -1.72 -19.49 -1.38
CA PHE A 152 -1.61 -18.96 -2.73
C PHE A 152 -0.32 -18.13 -2.87
N LYS A 153 0.42 -18.37 -3.95
CA LYS A 153 1.69 -17.69 -4.22
C LYS A 153 1.47 -16.24 -4.65
N ASN A 154 0.38 -15.98 -5.39
CA ASN A 154 -0.06 -14.65 -5.77
C ASN A 154 -1.47 -14.43 -5.24
N ALA A 155 -1.66 -13.39 -4.47
CA ALA A 155 -2.94 -13.08 -3.83
C ALA A 155 -3.08 -11.59 -3.51
N LEU A 156 -4.30 -11.15 -3.30
CA LEU A 156 -4.60 -9.83 -2.75
C LEU A 156 -5.74 -9.92 -1.74
N ILE A 157 -5.78 -9.01 -0.78
CA ILE A 157 -6.97 -8.84 0.05
C ILE A 157 -8.00 -8.05 -0.74
N ALA A 158 -9.14 -8.68 -0.99
CA ALA A 158 -10.31 -8.11 -1.68
C ALA A 158 -11.29 -7.60 -0.61
N TYR A 159 -11.16 -6.31 -0.26
CA TYR A 159 -11.97 -5.71 0.80
C TYR A 159 -13.41 -5.50 0.35
N ASP A 160 -14.37 -5.83 1.21
CA ASP A 160 -15.76 -5.42 1.03
C ASP A 160 -15.83 -3.88 1.08
N ARG A 161 -16.29 -3.28 0.00
CA ARG A 161 -16.44 -1.83 -0.11
C ARG A 161 -17.29 -1.23 1.00
N GLU A 162 -18.32 -1.95 1.45
CA GLU A 162 -19.24 -1.52 2.51
C GLU A 162 -18.60 -1.60 3.90
N GLY A 163 -17.56 -2.42 4.09
CA GLY A 163 -16.79 -2.49 5.31
C GLY A 163 -15.79 -1.34 5.49
N LEU A 164 -15.60 -0.50 4.46
CA LEU A 164 -14.68 0.63 4.50
C LEU A 164 -15.40 1.92 4.90
N GLU A 165 -14.92 2.57 5.94
CA GLU A 165 -15.49 3.81 6.49
C GLU A 165 -14.97 5.07 5.80
N PHE A 166 -15.22 5.21 4.49
CA PHE A 166 -14.89 6.42 3.74
C PHE A 166 -16.14 7.12 3.22
N SER A 167 -16.00 8.39 2.82
CA SER A 167 -17.06 9.10 2.13
C SER A 167 -17.42 8.39 0.81
N LYS A 168 -18.70 8.46 0.41
CA LYS A 168 -19.18 7.86 -0.84
C LYS A 168 -18.34 8.29 -2.06
N GLN A 169 -17.92 9.56 -2.10
CA GLN A 169 -17.07 10.10 -3.17
C GLN A 169 -15.68 9.45 -3.19
N ARG A 170 -15.07 9.22 -2.01
CA ARG A 170 -13.75 8.60 -1.92
C ARG A 170 -13.80 7.12 -2.25
N ILE A 171 -14.76 6.41 -1.71
CA ILE A 171 -15.01 4.98 -1.98
C ILE A 171 -15.21 4.72 -3.49
N SER A 172 -15.91 5.61 -4.21
CA SER A 172 -16.14 5.45 -5.64
C SER A 172 -14.89 5.56 -6.49
N SER A 173 -13.80 6.09 -5.94
CA SER A 173 -12.51 6.22 -6.62
C SER A 173 -11.54 5.05 -6.40
N PHE A 174 -11.88 4.11 -5.51
CA PHE A 174 -11.05 2.94 -5.26
C PHE A 174 -11.10 1.96 -6.44
N ALA A 175 -9.96 1.32 -6.70
CA ALA A 175 -9.89 0.29 -7.73
C ALA A 175 -10.77 -0.92 -7.33
N ILE A 176 -11.68 -1.30 -8.23
CA ILE A 176 -12.50 -2.50 -8.04
C ILE A 176 -11.67 -3.74 -8.37
N VAL A 177 -11.81 -4.75 -7.54
CA VAL A 177 -11.27 -6.09 -7.73
C VAL A 177 -12.39 -6.97 -8.24
N LYS A 178 -12.40 -7.27 -9.55
CA LYS A 178 -13.35 -8.20 -10.14
C LYS A 178 -12.83 -9.63 -10.03
N ILE A 179 -13.61 -10.51 -9.41
CA ILE A 179 -13.24 -11.92 -9.17
C ILE A 179 -14.30 -12.85 -9.74
N ASP A 180 -13.91 -14.09 -10.03
CA ASP A 180 -14.84 -15.18 -10.41
C ASP A 180 -15.45 -15.86 -9.17
N ASN A 181 -16.28 -16.87 -9.40
CA ASN A 181 -16.93 -17.65 -8.33
C ASN A 181 -15.95 -18.44 -7.45
N GLU A 182 -14.75 -18.68 -7.92
CA GLU A 182 -13.67 -19.30 -7.15
C GLU A 182 -12.76 -18.26 -6.47
N ASN A 183 -13.10 -16.97 -6.56
CA ASN A 183 -12.30 -15.82 -6.12
C ASN A 183 -10.95 -15.67 -6.84
N ASN A 184 -10.82 -16.16 -8.07
CA ASN A 184 -9.67 -15.81 -8.90
C ASN A 184 -9.88 -14.41 -9.47
N LEU A 185 -8.80 -13.63 -9.52
CA LEU A 185 -8.86 -12.27 -10.05
C LEU A 185 -9.08 -12.29 -11.56
N ILE A 186 -10.13 -11.62 -12.00
CA ILE A 186 -10.45 -11.38 -13.43
C ILE A 186 -9.83 -10.05 -13.87
N ASP A 187 -10.05 -8.97 -13.10
CA ASP A 187 -9.58 -7.63 -13.45
C ASP A 187 -9.45 -6.72 -12.22
N VAL A 188 -8.64 -5.67 -12.36
CA VAL A 188 -8.56 -4.53 -11.42
C VAL A 188 -8.95 -3.27 -12.18
N ILE A 189 -10.12 -2.71 -11.86
CA ILE A 189 -10.72 -1.58 -12.58
C ILE A 189 -10.45 -0.31 -11.79
N GLU A 190 -9.56 0.53 -12.29
CA GLU A 190 -9.29 1.84 -11.73
C GLU A 190 -10.32 2.88 -12.17
N LYS A 191 -10.67 3.80 -11.28
CA LYS A 191 -11.66 4.88 -11.53
C LYS A 191 -12.94 4.36 -12.22
N PRO A 192 -13.60 3.35 -11.63
CA PRO A 192 -14.75 2.69 -12.25
C PRO A 192 -15.91 3.68 -12.46
N SER A 193 -16.65 3.54 -13.56
CA SER A 193 -17.94 4.21 -13.75
C SER A 193 -18.98 3.61 -12.80
N LYS A 194 -20.11 4.31 -12.59
CA LYS A 194 -21.24 3.76 -11.79
C LYS A 194 -21.77 2.44 -12.34
N GLN A 195 -21.82 2.30 -13.66
CA GLN A 195 -22.24 1.06 -14.32
C GLN A 195 -21.25 -0.07 -14.03
N MET A 196 -19.95 0.16 -14.23
CA MET A 196 -18.90 -0.84 -13.93
C MET A 196 -18.91 -1.27 -12.47
N ILE A 197 -19.21 -0.36 -11.53
CA ILE A 197 -19.37 -0.68 -10.11
C ILE A 197 -20.50 -1.72 -9.92
N ASN A 198 -21.66 -1.48 -10.51
CA ASN A 198 -22.82 -2.37 -10.35
C ASN A 198 -22.60 -3.75 -11.00
N GLU A 199 -21.89 -3.80 -12.12
CA GLU A 199 -21.55 -5.02 -12.87
C GLU A 199 -20.39 -5.82 -12.23
N SER A 200 -19.75 -5.29 -11.20
CA SER A 200 -18.58 -5.91 -10.55
C SER A 200 -18.89 -6.56 -9.20
N LYS A 201 -20.17 -6.85 -8.93
CA LYS A 201 -20.55 -7.60 -7.73
C LYS A 201 -20.06 -9.04 -7.82
N ASP A 202 -19.49 -9.54 -6.71
CA ASP A 202 -19.13 -10.95 -6.57
C ASP A 202 -20.37 -11.85 -6.35
N SER A 203 -20.16 -13.15 -6.19
CA SER A 203 -21.22 -14.15 -5.95
C SER A 203 -22.01 -13.90 -4.65
N LEU A 204 -21.49 -13.08 -3.73
CA LEU A 204 -22.14 -12.65 -2.49
C LEU A 204 -22.87 -11.30 -2.65
N GLY A 205 -22.93 -10.75 -3.85
CA GLY A 205 -23.52 -9.45 -4.14
C GLY A 205 -22.66 -8.25 -3.65
N LYS A 206 -21.40 -8.47 -3.26
CA LYS A 206 -20.50 -7.46 -2.70
C LYS A 206 -19.58 -6.88 -3.76
N ILE A 207 -19.28 -5.60 -3.61
CA ILE A 207 -18.26 -4.92 -4.44
C ILE A 207 -16.93 -5.02 -3.72
N ARG A 208 -15.94 -5.62 -4.38
CA ARG A 208 -14.58 -5.77 -3.83
C ARG A 208 -13.68 -4.65 -4.31
N VAL A 209 -12.86 -4.13 -3.41
CA VAL A 209 -11.88 -3.08 -3.71
C VAL A 209 -10.49 -3.44 -3.20
N SER A 210 -9.49 -2.89 -3.88
CA SER A 210 -8.10 -3.04 -3.46
C SER A 210 -7.68 -1.89 -2.54
N MET A 211 -7.04 -2.25 -1.43
CA MET A 211 -6.29 -1.33 -0.57
C MET A 211 -4.78 -1.61 -0.66
N ASN A 212 -4.32 -2.22 -1.76
CA ASN A 212 -2.93 -2.53 -2.04
C ASN A 212 -2.23 -3.40 -0.97
N LEU A 213 -2.94 -4.38 -0.41
CA LEU A 213 -2.33 -5.44 0.38
C LEU A 213 -2.27 -6.72 -0.47
N LEU A 214 -1.06 -7.02 -0.97
CA LEU A 214 -0.83 -8.03 -2.00
C LEU A 214 0.28 -9.00 -1.60
N LYS A 215 0.32 -10.15 -2.27
CA LYS A 215 1.39 -11.15 -2.20
C LYS A 215 1.80 -11.57 -3.60
N PHE A 216 3.08 -11.66 -3.85
CA PHE A 216 3.67 -12.02 -5.12
C PHE A 216 4.65 -13.20 -5.01
N ASP A 217 4.66 -14.05 -6.02
CA ASP A 217 5.77 -14.96 -6.33
C ASP A 217 6.82 -14.17 -7.10
N GLY A 218 7.92 -13.78 -6.46
CA GLY A 218 8.96 -12.96 -7.06
C GLY A 218 9.50 -13.55 -8.35
N LYS A 219 9.73 -14.88 -8.39
CA LYS A 219 10.24 -15.58 -9.57
C LYS A 219 9.33 -15.43 -10.79
N LYS A 220 8.01 -15.40 -10.57
CA LYS A 220 7.04 -15.28 -11.67
C LYS A 220 6.67 -13.82 -11.95
N SER A 221 6.64 -12.95 -10.94
CA SER A 221 6.18 -11.58 -11.08
C SER A 221 7.24 -10.60 -11.56
N TYR A 222 8.55 -10.87 -11.31
CA TYR A 222 9.63 -9.95 -11.67
C TYR A 222 9.58 -9.48 -13.13
N ILE A 223 9.36 -10.40 -14.07
CA ILE A 223 9.31 -10.05 -15.50
C ILE A 223 8.19 -9.06 -15.83
N TYR A 224 7.05 -9.13 -15.12
CA TYR A 224 5.92 -8.23 -15.33
C TYR A 224 6.19 -6.85 -14.73
N PHE A 225 6.86 -6.76 -13.57
CA PHE A 225 7.32 -5.49 -13.02
C PHE A 225 8.36 -4.84 -13.94
N ASN A 226 9.34 -5.60 -14.40
CA ASN A 226 10.41 -5.12 -15.29
C ASN A 226 9.86 -4.58 -16.62
N ASN A 227 8.87 -5.27 -17.21
CA ASN A 227 8.25 -4.92 -18.47
C ASN A 227 6.96 -4.08 -18.29
N CYS A 228 6.75 -3.47 -17.13
CA CYS A 228 5.61 -2.59 -16.90
C CYS A 228 5.75 -1.31 -17.73
N ASN A 229 4.76 -1.04 -18.57
CA ASN A 229 4.71 0.17 -19.37
C ASN A 229 4.23 1.36 -18.51
N ILE A 230 4.58 2.57 -18.95
CA ILE A 230 4.04 3.79 -18.35
C ILE A 230 2.56 3.92 -18.76
N ASN A 231 1.68 4.01 -17.77
CA ASN A 231 0.26 4.29 -17.98
C ASN A 231 0.11 5.71 -18.54
N LYS A 232 -0.42 5.84 -19.75
CA LYS A 232 -0.50 7.14 -20.47
C LYS A 232 -1.35 8.17 -19.74
N ASN A 233 -2.37 7.74 -18.98
CA ASN A 233 -3.30 8.64 -18.26
C ASN A 233 -2.72 9.20 -16.97
N ARG A 234 -1.82 8.45 -16.32
CA ARG A 234 -1.19 8.81 -15.04
C ARG A 234 0.27 9.20 -15.18
N ASN A 235 0.88 8.82 -16.31
CA ASN A 235 2.31 8.95 -16.52
C ASN A 235 3.15 8.26 -15.44
N GLU A 236 2.68 7.08 -14.98
CA GLU A 236 3.28 6.26 -13.92
C GLU A 236 3.21 4.78 -14.29
N LYS A 237 4.09 3.96 -13.70
CA LYS A 237 4.03 2.49 -13.73
C LYS A 237 3.31 2.02 -12.47
N GLU A 238 2.18 1.37 -12.61
CA GLU A 238 1.31 1.06 -11.49
C GLU A 238 1.10 -0.43 -11.28
N ILE A 239 0.92 -0.86 -10.03
CA ILE A 239 0.65 -2.25 -9.65
C ILE A 239 -0.58 -2.81 -10.40
N PRO A 240 -1.70 -2.10 -10.54
CA PRO A 240 -2.84 -2.59 -11.32
C PRO A 240 -2.49 -2.99 -12.76
N ASP A 241 -1.60 -2.24 -13.44
CA ASP A 241 -1.17 -2.58 -14.80
C ASP A 241 -0.33 -3.87 -14.84
N VAL A 242 0.53 -4.07 -13.83
CA VAL A 242 1.29 -5.32 -13.64
C VAL A 242 0.33 -6.49 -13.41
N ILE A 243 -0.62 -6.35 -12.50
CA ILE A 243 -1.62 -7.37 -12.18
C ILE A 243 -2.45 -7.76 -13.41
N LYS A 244 -2.96 -6.77 -14.16
CA LYS A 244 -3.70 -7.01 -15.40
C LYS A 244 -2.90 -7.81 -16.43
N LYS A 245 -1.62 -7.50 -16.56
CA LYS A 245 -0.72 -8.21 -17.47
C LYS A 245 -0.47 -9.64 -17.01
N MET A 246 -0.29 -9.86 -15.70
CA MET A 246 -0.12 -11.18 -15.09
C MET A 246 -1.34 -12.09 -15.33
N THR A 247 -2.55 -11.56 -15.14
CA THR A 247 -3.82 -12.30 -15.28
C THR A 247 -4.25 -12.41 -16.74
N GLY A 248 -4.15 -11.33 -17.52
CA GLY A 248 -4.64 -11.26 -18.90
C GLY A 248 -3.89 -12.18 -19.88
N GLU A 249 -2.62 -12.47 -19.62
CA GLU A 249 -1.87 -13.48 -20.38
C GLU A 249 -2.23 -14.92 -19.98
N GLY A 250 -3.17 -15.10 -19.03
CA GLY A 250 -3.64 -16.39 -18.55
C GLY A 250 -2.60 -17.25 -17.82
N LYS A 251 -1.41 -16.70 -17.57
CA LYS A 251 -0.26 -17.45 -17.07
C LYS A 251 -0.14 -17.47 -15.55
N ILE A 252 -0.70 -16.47 -14.86
CA ILE A 252 -0.57 -16.35 -13.41
C ILE A 252 -1.94 -16.08 -12.78
N ASN A 253 -2.40 -17.04 -11.98
CA ASN A 253 -3.61 -16.86 -11.19
C ASN A 253 -3.27 -16.06 -9.93
N ILE A 254 -4.07 -15.00 -9.68
CA ILE A 254 -4.02 -14.18 -8.46
C ILE A 254 -5.31 -14.43 -7.69
N LYS A 255 -5.21 -14.83 -6.43
CA LYS A 255 -6.37 -15.13 -5.59
C LYS A 255 -6.84 -13.91 -4.83
N GLY A 256 -8.12 -13.56 -4.96
CA GLY A 256 -8.80 -12.61 -4.08
C GLY A 256 -9.14 -13.27 -2.74
N ILE A 257 -8.63 -12.72 -1.65
CA ILE A 257 -8.98 -13.18 -0.31
C ILE A 257 -9.99 -12.19 0.25
N LEU A 258 -11.23 -12.67 0.42
CA LEU A 258 -12.34 -11.82 0.84
C LEU A 258 -12.18 -11.35 2.29
N MET A 259 -12.35 -10.07 2.52
CA MET A 259 -12.30 -9.48 3.85
C MET A 259 -13.28 -8.33 3.98
N SER A 260 -13.89 -8.17 5.15
CA SER A 260 -14.78 -7.05 5.46
C SER A 260 -14.31 -6.41 6.76
N GLU A 261 -13.58 -5.34 6.66
CA GLU A 261 -13.08 -4.52 7.78
C GLU A 261 -12.72 -3.12 7.28
N ASN A 262 -12.56 -2.18 8.21
CA ASN A 262 -12.08 -0.85 7.88
C ASN A 262 -10.55 -0.83 7.75
N VAL A 263 -10.04 -0.07 6.78
CA VAL A 263 -8.61 0.23 6.61
C VAL A 263 -8.42 1.73 6.70
N LEU A 264 -7.71 2.21 7.70
CA LEU A 264 -7.39 3.63 7.79
C LEU A 264 -6.41 4.00 6.66
N ASP A 265 -6.66 5.15 6.05
CA ASP A 265 -5.82 5.70 4.97
C ASP A 265 -5.51 7.17 5.26
N LEU A 266 -4.22 7.48 5.37
CA LEU A 266 -3.70 8.82 5.64
C LEU A 266 -3.31 9.50 4.32
N THR A 267 -4.27 9.96 3.55
CA THR A 267 -4.03 10.56 2.23
C THR A 267 -3.98 12.08 2.25
N SER A 268 -4.81 12.74 3.06
CA SER A 268 -4.95 14.20 3.12
C SER A 268 -5.07 14.69 4.55
N LYS A 269 -4.97 16.00 4.77
CA LYS A 269 -5.13 16.62 6.10
C LYS A 269 -6.44 16.24 6.79
N LYS A 270 -7.54 16.09 6.03
CA LYS A 270 -8.84 15.65 6.58
C LYS A 270 -8.82 14.27 7.22
N ASP A 271 -7.86 13.42 6.82
CA ASP A 271 -7.73 12.07 7.38
C ASP A 271 -7.04 12.07 8.75
N ILE A 272 -6.26 13.13 9.07
CA ILE A 272 -5.49 13.21 10.32
C ILE A 272 -6.42 13.11 11.54
N ALA A 273 -7.51 13.89 11.57
CA ALA A 273 -8.46 13.86 12.67
C ALA A 273 -9.13 12.48 12.83
N LYS A 274 -9.47 11.82 11.71
CA LYS A 274 -10.04 10.45 11.72
C LYS A 274 -9.04 9.43 12.25
N VAL A 275 -7.80 9.47 11.79
CA VAL A 275 -6.73 8.58 12.26
C VAL A 275 -6.47 8.79 13.73
N GLN A 276 -6.41 10.04 14.19
CA GLN A 276 -6.20 10.39 15.60
C GLN A 276 -7.30 9.81 16.50
N LYS A 277 -8.57 9.91 16.07
CA LYS A 277 -9.72 9.35 16.82
C LYS A 277 -9.69 7.82 16.91
N TYR A 278 -9.14 7.16 15.89
CA TYR A 278 -9.12 5.68 15.83
C TYR A 278 -7.95 5.07 16.61
N ILE A 279 -6.82 5.77 16.66
CA ILE A 279 -5.62 5.30 17.36
C ILE A 279 -5.73 5.54 18.87
N PHE A 280 -6.58 6.44 19.32
CA PHE A 280 -6.79 6.87 20.72
C PHE A 280 -8.26 6.88 21.11
#